data_0c8cbf5828b0b3253a41c0b5a1549304
#
_entry.id   0c8cbf5828b0b3253a41c0b5a1549304
#
_cell.length_a   1.000
_cell.length_b   1.000
_cell.length_c   1.000
_cell.angle_alpha   90.00
_cell.angle_beta   90.00
_cell.angle_gamma   90.00
#
_symmetry.space_group_name_H-M   'P 1'
#
loop_
_entity.id
_entity.type
_entity.pdbx_description
1 polymer ?
#
loop_
_entity_poly.entity_id
_entity_poly.type
_entity_poly.pdbx_seq_one_letter_code
_entity_poly.pdbx_strand_id
1 'polypeptide(L)'
;MALPQLFSIGEMAKIFHLSVSSLRHYEALGLVTPEYVDPSTNYRYYSVRQFEPLNTIRYLRAMDMPLTEIADFLQNRDVETIEEKLRAQKAAVVQKQKELKRIERKLDARLSQLQDVRHAPLGEITLIHSPALRLFWIDTVLTAPDYSALELSTSRLAAAQAEALVFLGKVGFSVSQEHLNEGSFGQYDGEFLVLDEADRFTGDVIDLPASLCACMRFRGHHAESPAQYRRLMQFIREEGYTAAGFSREITVIDYGFTTDTEKFVTEIMIPLQKV
;
A
#
# COMPACT_ATOMS: atom_id res chain seq x y z
N MET A 1 -38.43 -22.91 44.58
CA MET A 1 -37.68 -22.37 43.44
C MET A 1 -37.01 -23.52 42.73
N ALA A 2 -37.29 -23.76 41.47
CA ALA A 2 -36.58 -24.78 40.68
C ALA A 2 -35.11 -24.39 40.60
N LEU A 3 -34.19 -25.36 40.79
CA LEU A 3 -32.76 -25.14 40.57
C LEU A 3 -32.52 -24.71 39.11
N PRO A 4 -31.72 -23.70 38.85
CA PRO A 4 -31.44 -23.28 37.49
C PRO A 4 -30.77 -24.44 36.73
N GLN A 5 -31.17 -24.64 35.50
CA GLN A 5 -30.50 -25.61 34.63
C GLN A 5 -29.03 -25.20 34.46
N LEU A 6 -28.14 -26.11 34.83
CA LEU A 6 -26.70 -25.91 34.75
C LEU A 6 -26.12 -26.60 33.52
N PHE A 7 -25.22 -25.92 32.86
CA PHE A 7 -24.47 -26.39 31.71
C PHE A 7 -22.98 -26.50 32.07
N SER A 8 -22.36 -27.60 31.74
CA SER A 8 -20.90 -27.74 31.85
C SER A 8 -20.17 -26.80 30.89
N ILE A 9 -18.90 -26.52 31.19
CA ILE A 9 -18.06 -25.69 30.28
C ILE A 9 -17.98 -26.28 28.86
N GLY A 10 -18.04 -27.63 28.72
CA GLY A 10 -18.04 -28.30 27.42
C GLY A 10 -19.35 -28.10 26.65
N GLU A 11 -20.49 -28.10 27.32
CA GLU A 11 -21.79 -27.81 26.74
C GLU A 11 -21.89 -26.35 26.30
N MET A 12 -21.43 -25.42 27.14
CA MET A 12 -21.37 -24.01 26.81
C MET A 12 -20.46 -23.76 25.57
N ALA A 13 -19.31 -24.43 25.52
CA ALA A 13 -18.42 -24.36 24.39
C ALA A 13 -19.10 -24.78 23.05
N LYS A 14 -19.89 -25.85 23.12
CA LYS A 14 -20.68 -26.34 21.97
C LYS A 14 -21.78 -25.35 21.55
N ILE A 15 -22.58 -24.89 22.53
CA ILE A 15 -23.71 -23.96 22.30
C ILE A 15 -23.24 -22.67 21.64
N PHE A 16 -22.14 -22.11 22.12
CA PHE A 16 -21.63 -20.81 21.63
C PHE A 16 -20.58 -20.93 20.53
N HIS A 17 -20.26 -22.15 20.07
CA HIS A 17 -19.19 -22.40 19.07
C HIS A 17 -17.85 -21.80 19.51
N LEU A 18 -17.52 -21.96 20.81
CA LEU A 18 -16.26 -21.49 21.39
C LEU A 18 -15.39 -22.68 21.81
N SER A 19 -14.09 -22.45 21.98
CA SER A 19 -13.23 -23.42 22.64
C SER A 19 -13.39 -23.32 24.19
N VAL A 20 -13.15 -24.42 24.90
CA VAL A 20 -13.07 -24.40 26.34
C VAL A 20 -11.98 -23.45 26.85
N SER A 21 -10.89 -23.34 26.13
CA SER A 21 -9.80 -22.37 26.42
C SER A 21 -10.28 -20.91 26.29
N SER A 22 -11.12 -20.61 25.31
CA SER A 22 -11.73 -19.28 25.17
C SER A 22 -12.63 -18.93 26.34
N LEU A 23 -13.46 -19.87 26.78
CA LEU A 23 -14.32 -19.64 27.94
C LEU A 23 -13.52 -19.42 29.23
N ARG A 24 -12.44 -20.18 29.44
CA ARG A 24 -11.51 -19.94 30.55
C ARG A 24 -10.79 -18.59 30.47
N HIS A 25 -10.44 -18.19 29.26
CA HIS A 25 -9.85 -16.88 29.06
C HIS A 25 -10.83 -15.74 29.32
N TYR A 26 -12.11 -15.91 28.96
CA TYR A 26 -13.16 -14.94 29.26
C TYR A 26 -13.42 -14.86 30.79
N GLU A 27 -13.36 -15.98 31.48
CA GLU A 27 -13.42 -16.01 32.93
C GLU A 27 -12.24 -15.25 33.58
N ALA A 28 -11.02 -15.50 33.09
CA ALA A 28 -9.82 -14.84 33.60
C ALA A 28 -9.84 -13.31 33.39
N LEU A 29 -10.51 -12.85 32.34
CA LEU A 29 -10.72 -11.42 32.04
C LEU A 29 -11.98 -10.84 32.76
N GLY A 30 -12.69 -11.63 33.52
CA GLY A 30 -13.93 -11.21 34.22
C GLY A 30 -15.12 -10.95 33.28
N LEU A 31 -15.04 -11.39 32.00
CA LEU A 31 -16.11 -11.24 31.01
C LEU A 31 -17.31 -12.14 31.29
N VAL A 32 -17.05 -13.33 31.81
CA VAL A 32 -18.07 -14.34 32.15
C VAL A 32 -17.68 -15.02 33.46
N THR A 33 -18.60 -15.07 34.43
CA THR A 33 -18.40 -15.77 35.68
C THR A 33 -19.25 -17.05 35.72
N PRO A 34 -18.70 -18.23 36.07
CA PRO A 34 -19.48 -19.43 36.24
C PRO A 34 -20.58 -19.23 37.29
N GLU A 35 -21.74 -19.84 37.09
CA GLU A 35 -22.83 -19.85 38.09
C GLU A 35 -22.42 -20.65 39.32
N TYR A 36 -21.68 -21.76 39.13
CA TYR A 36 -21.21 -22.64 40.16
C TYR A 36 -19.86 -23.27 39.79
N VAL A 37 -18.98 -23.36 40.78
CA VAL A 37 -17.72 -24.11 40.65
C VAL A 37 -17.75 -25.22 41.72
N ASP A 38 -17.61 -26.45 41.28
CA ASP A 38 -17.58 -27.61 42.21
C ASP A 38 -16.30 -27.53 43.04
N PRO A 39 -16.41 -27.41 44.37
CA PRO A 39 -15.24 -27.24 45.23
C PRO A 39 -14.37 -28.52 45.33
N SER A 40 -14.89 -29.68 44.98
CA SER A 40 -14.16 -30.96 45.02
C SER A 40 -13.38 -31.25 43.76
N THR A 41 -13.93 -30.85 42.59
CA THR A 41 -13.38 -31.14 41.27
C THR A 41 -12.86 -29.89 40.54
N ASN A 42 -13.15 -28.72 41.07
CA ASN A 42 -12.90 -27.42 40.41
C ASN A 42 -13.57 -27.30 39.04
N TYR A 43 -14.68 -28.08 38.84
CA TYR A 43 -15.40 -28.09 37.57
C TYR A 43 -16.40 -26.93 37.51
N ARG A 44 -16.51 -26.28 36.37
CA ARG A 44 -17.29 -25.06 36.16
C ARG A 44 -18.62 -25.36 35.53
N TYR A 45 -19.66 -24.76 36.07
CA TYR A 45 -21.03 -24.84 35.58
C TYR A 45 -21.60 -23.44 35.36
N TYR A 46 -22.37 -23.30 34.31
CA TYR A 46 -22.99 -22.07 33.86
C TYR A 46 -24.50 -22.23 33.79
N SER A 47 -25.23 -21.14 33.82
CA SER A 47 -26.69 -21.12 33.67
C SER A 47 -27.08 -20.28 32.43
N VAL A 48 -28.37 -20.14 32.19
CA VAL A 48 -28.89 -19.24 31.12
C VAL A 48 -28.51 -17.78 31.34
N ARG A 49 -28.12 -17.38 32.54
CA ARG A 49 -27.69 -16.02 32.87
C ARG A 49 -26.40 -15.61 32.14
N GLN A 50 -25.57 -16.58 31.83
CA GLN A 50 -24.32 -16.32 31.05
C GLN A 50 -24.54 -16.28 29.56
N PHE A 51 -25.74 -16.60 29.04
CA PHE A 51 -26.02 -16.59 27.61
C PHE A 51 -25.95 -15.19 27.02
N GLU A 52 -26.58 -14.20 27.66
CA GLU A 52 -26.54 -12.81 27.20
C GLU A 52 -25.14 -12.21 27.18
N PRO A 53 -24.31 -12.32 28.24
CA PRO A 53 -22.92 -11.92 28.19
C PRO A 53 -22.13 -12.58 27.04
N LEU A 54 -22.30 -13.90 26.85
CA LEU A 54 -21.59 -14.60 25.76
C LEU A 54 -22.05 -14.18 24.35
N ASN A 55 -23.35 -13.95 24.17
CA ASN A 55 -23.86 -13.40 22.91
C ASN A 55 -23.31 -12.01 22.67
N THR A 56 -23.29 -11.15 23.68
CA THR A 56 -22.72 -9.80 23.58
C THR A 56 -21.23 -9.84 23.21
N ILE A 57 -20.44 -10.70 23.88
CA ILE A 57 -19.03 -10.89 23.57
C ILE A 57 -18.86 -11.31 22.10
N ARG A 58 -19.61 -12.31 21.62
CA ARG A 58 -19.56 -12.77 20.24
C ARG A 58 -19.89 -11.65 19.25
N TYR A 59 -20.96 -10.90 19.53
CA TYR A 59 -21.38 -9.79 18.68
C TYR A 59 -20.30 -8.71 18.58
N LEU A 60 -19.74 -8.28 19.71
CA LEU A 60 -18.70 -7.24 19.73
C LEU A 60 -17.37 -7.73 19.15
N ARG A 61 -17.02 -9.01 19.36
CA ARG A 61 -15.85 -9.63 18.71
C ARG A 61 -15.99 -9.72 17.20
N ALA A 62 -17.19 -9.98 16.67
CA ALA A 62 -17.45 -9.96 15.24
C ALA A 62 -17.26 -8.57 14.60
N MET A 63 -17.26 -7.53 15.42
CA MET A 63 -16.93 -6.15 15.03
C MET A 63 -15.47 -5.76 15.33
N ASP A 64 -14.57 -6.74 15.55
CA ASP A 64 -13.16 -6.55 15.88
C ASP A 64 -12.89 -5.77 17.19
N MET A 65 -13.87 -5.68 18.11
CA MET A 65 -13.66 -5.02 19.39
C MET A 65 -12.71 -5.84 20.28
N PRO A 66 -11.66 -5.25 20.88
CA PRO A 66 -10.75 -5.94 21.80
C PRO A 66 -11.48 -6.46 23.04
N LEU A 67 -11.02 -7.61 23.60
CA LEU A 67 -11.64 -8.20 24.80
C LEU A 67 -11.58 -7.29 26.02
N THR A 68 -10.55 -6.47 26.15
CA THR A 68 -10.42 -5.48 27.24
C THR A 68 -11.51 -4.42 27.18
N GLU A 69 -11.86 -3.95 25.99
CA GLU A 69 -12.95 -3.00 25.78
C GLU A 69 -14.32 -3.65 26.02
N ILE A 70 -14.47 -4.94 25.64
CA ILE A 70 -15.68 -5.71 25.90
C ILE A 70 -15.86 -5.92 27.40
N ALA A 71 -14.80 -6.13 28.18
CA ALA A 71 -14.86 -6.26 29.61
C ALA A 71 -15.41 -4.97 30.26
N ASP A 72 -14.85 -3.83 29.85
CA ASP A 72 -15.35 -2.53 30.34
C ASP A 72 -16.80 -2.27 29.90
N PHE A 73 -17.17 -2.65 28.68
CA PHE A 73 -18.56 -2.58 28.20
C PHE A 73 -19.55 -3.42 29.05
N LEU A 74 -19.16 -4.62 29.45
CA LEU A 74 -20.03 -5.51 30.25
C LEU A 74 -20.14 -5.07 31.69
N GLN A 75 -19.12 -4.39 32.25
CA GLN A 75 -19.11 -3.89 33.61
C GLN A 75 -19.87 -2.56 33.73
N ASN A 76 -19.75 -1.67 32.76
CA ASN A 76 -20.37 -0.35 32.73
C ASN A 76 -21.58 -0.36 31.79
N ARG A 77 -22.67 -0.99 32.19
CA ARG A 77 -23.91 -1.12 31.38
C ARG A 77 -24.75 0.16 31.42
N ASP A 78 -24.17 1.26 31.01
CA ASP A 78 -24.87 2.52 30.79
C ASP A 78 -25.12 2.72 29.30
N VAL A 79 -26.33 3.13 28.91
CA VAL A 79 -26.75 3.21 27.50
C VAL A 79 -25.95 4.25 26.74
N GLU A 80 -25.67 5.37 27.38
CA GLU A 80 -24.89 6.47 26.78
C GLU A 80 -23.44 6.05 26.51
N THR A 81 -22.80 5.41 27.48
CA THR A 81 -21.44 4.84 27.38
C THR A 81 -21.37 3.77 26.28
N ILE A 82 -22.39 2.94 26.15
CA ILE A 82 -22.50 1.91 25.10
C ILE A 82 -22.60 2.57 23.72
N GLU A 83 -23.44 3.59 23.59
CA GLU A 83 -23.63 4.31 22.32
C GLU A 83 -22.33 4.97 21.86
N GLU A 84 -21.60 5.63 22.76
CA GLU A 84 -20.31 6.24 22.46
C GLU A 84 -19.28 5.21 21.95
N LYS A 85 -19.16 4.05 22.63
CA LYS A 85 -18.24 2.98 22.23
C LYS A 85 -18.59 2.40 20.85
N LEU A 86 -19.86 2.17 20.59
CA LEU A 86 -20.33 1.69 19.29
C LEU A 86 -20.07 2.71 18.18
N ARG A 87 -20.23 4.00 18.46
CA ARG A 87 -19.89 5.07 17.51
C ARG A 87 -18.39 5.13 17.23
N ALA A 88 -17.56 5.01 18.25
CA ALA A 88 -16.10 4.95 18.10
C ALA A 88 -15.67 3.74 17.27
N GLN A 89 -16.23 2.56 17.54
CA GLN A 89 -15.95 1.35 16.77
C GLN A 89 -16.39 1.48 15.30
N LYS A 90 -17.58 2.06 15.07
CA LYS A 90 -18.05 2.35 13.71
C LYS A 90 -17.07 3.28 12.96
N ALA A 91 -16.56 4.32 13.63
CA ALA A 91 -15.58 5.24 13.05
C ALA A 91 -14.28 4.51 12.68
N ALA A 92 -13.78 3.62 13.54
CA ALA A 92 -12.59 2.81 13.29
C ALA A 92 -12.80 1.87 12.08
N VAL A 93 -13.96 1.23 11.97
CA VAL A 93 -14.30 0.38 10.81
C VAL A 93 -14.35 1.20 9.52
N VAL A 94 -14.96 2.39 9.55
CA VAL A 94 -15.00 3.29 8.37
C VAL A 94 -13.59 3.72 7.96
N GLN A 95 -12.71 3.99 8.92
CA GLN A 95 -11.32 4.32 8.63
C GLN A 95 -10.57 3.14 7.97
N LYS A 96 -10.70 1.93 8.52
CA LYS A 96 -10.15 0.72 7.90
C LYS A 96 -10.66 0.50 6.46
N GLN A 97 -11.95 0.71 6.23
CA GLN A 97 -12.53 0.61 4.88
C GLN A 97 -11.89 1.59 3.89
N LYS A 98 -11.61 2.83 4.33
CA LYS A 98 -10.92 3.82 3.49
C LYS A 98 -9.49 3.40 3.16
N GLU A 99 -8.78 2.85 4.14
CA GLU A 99 -7.42 2.33 3.96
C GLU A 99 -7.39 1.14 3.00
N LEU A 100 -8.30 0.17 3.17
CA LEU A 100 -8.41 -0.98 2.27
C LEU A 100 -8.76 -0.56 0.84
N LYS A 101 -9.68 0.41 0.66
CA LYS A 101 -9.98 0.96 -0.68
C LYS A 101 -8.78 1.69 -1.30
N ARG A 102 -7.92 2.31 -0.48
CA ARG A 102 -6.67 2.92 -0.98
C ARG A 102 -5.71 1.85 -1.47
N ILE A 103 -5.56 0.76 -0.71
CA ILE A 103 -4.72 -0.40 -1.09
C ILE A 103 -5.26 -1.04 -2.37
N GLU A 104 -6.55 -1.31 -2.46
CA GLU A 104 -7.21 -1.89 -3.64
C GLU A 104 -6.89 -1.09 -4.90
N ARG A 105 -7.09 0.24 -4.86
CA ARG A 105 -6.78 1.12 -6.00
C ARG A 105 -5.29 1.07 -6.40
N LYS A 106 -4.36 0.99 -5.43
CA LYS A 106 -2.93 0.86 -5.72
C LYS A 106 -2.62 -0.48 -6.40
N LEU A 107 -3.27 -1.56 -5.97
CA LEU A 107 -3.13 -2.88 -6.59
C LEU A 107 -3.69 -2.89 -8.02
N ASP A 108 -4.87 -2.31 -8.24
CA ASP A 108 -5.48 -2.21 -9.56
C ASP A 108 -4.62 -1.41 -10.54
N ALA A 109 -4.11 -0.26 -10.11
CA ALA A 109 -3.20 0.56 -10.91
C ALA A 109 -1.92 -0.21 -11.28
N ARG A 110 -1.37 -0.99 -10.34
CA ARG A 110 -0.18 -1.80 -10.58
C ARG A 110 -0.45 -2.97 -11.52
N LEU A 111 -1.58 -3.64 -11.37
CA LEU A 111 -2.01 -4.70 -12.27
C LEU A 111 -2.21 -4.17 -13.70
N SER A 112 -2.85 -3.02 -13.85
CA SER A 112 -3.01 -2.36 -15.16
C SER A 112 -1.65 -2.03 -15.77
N GLN A 113 -0.74 -1.43 -15.02
CA GLN A 113 0.61 -1.10 -15.50
C GLN A 113 1.38 -2.35 -15.97
N LEU A 114 1.31 -3.45 -15.22
CA LEU A 114 1.96 -4.71 -15.60
C LEU A 114 1.34 -5.32 -16.87
N GLN A 115 0.02 -5.23 -17.02
CA GLN A 115 -0.67 -5.66 -18.24
C GLN A 115 -0.25 -4.83 -19.45
N ASP A 116 -0.20 -3.51 -19.30
CA ASP A 116 0.24 -2.60 -20.35
C ASP A 116 1.67 -2.89 -20.81
N VAL A 117 2.58 -3.11 -19.85
CA VAL A 117 3.99 -3.43 -20.16
C VAL A 117 4.13 -4.78 -20.86
N ARG A 118 3.32 -5.78 -20.50
CA ARG A 118 3.36 -7.10 -21.14
C ARG A 118 2.90 -7.10 -22.60
N HIS A 119 2.05 -6.17 -22.98
CA HIS A 119 1.45 -6.09 -24.32
C HIS A 119 2.02 -4.96 -25.18
N ALA A 120 2.79 -4.05 -24.58
CA ALA A 120 3.39 -2.94 -25.30
C ALA A 120 4.52 -3.42 -26.22
N PRO A 121 4.63 -2.84 -27.42
CA PRO A 121 5.77 -3.09 -28.29
C PRO A 121 7.05 -2.56 -27.63
N LEU A 122 8.04 -3.43 -27.45
CA LEU A 122 9.33 -3.05 -26.89
C LEU A 122 10.25 -2.50 -28.00
N GLY A 123 10.97 -1.43 -27.69
CA GLY A 123 11.91 -0.80 -28.60
C GLY A 123 11.29 0.14 -29.64
N GLU A 124 9.97 0.28 -29.65
CA GLU A 124 9.26 1.24 -30.50
C GLU A 124 9.10 2.58 -29.76
N ILE A 125 9.16 3.68 -30.51
CA ILE A 125 8.92 5.02 -29.99
C ILE A 125 7.52 5.45 -30.39
N THR A 126 6.74 5.92 -29.42
CA THR A 126 5.36 6.36 -29.62
C THR A 126 5.16 7.75 -29.03
N LEU A 127 4.26 8.53 -29.65
CA LEU A 127 3.79 9.78 -29.06
C LEU A 127 2.55 9.52 -28.23
N ILE A 128 2.62 9.88 -26.95
CA ILE A 128 1.52 9.69 -26.01
C ILE A 128 1.19 10.98 -25.25
N HIS A 129 -0.06 11.12 -24.80
CA HIS A 129 -0.44 12.16 -23.86
C HIS A 129 -0.27 11.66 -22.43
N SER A 130 0.74 12.18 -21.74
CA SER A 130 0.93 11.94 -20.32
C SER A 130 -0.09 12.77 -19.53
N PRO A 131 -0.82 12.20 -18.56
CA PRO A 131 -1.67 12.97 -17.66
C PRO A 131 -0.84 13.92 -16.80
N ALA A 132 -1.50 14.83 -16.10
CA ALA A 132 -0.85 15.61 -15.05
C ALA A 132 -0.37 14.67 -13.93
N LEU A 133 0.81 14.92 -13.40
CA LEU A 133 1.45 14.10 -12.38
C LEU A 133 1.96 14.96 -11.24
N ARG A 134 1.99 14.38 -10.05
CA ARG A 134 2.69 14.92 -8.90
C ARG A 134 3.91 14.07 -8.61
N LEU A 135 5.06 14.69 -8.47
CA LEU A 135 6.32 14.01 -8.17
C LEU A 135 6.87 14.54 -6.85
N PHE A 136 7.27 13.65 -5.96
CA PHE A 136 8.24 14.01 -4.94
C PHE A 136 9.61 13.95 -5.58
N TRP A 137 10.39 15.02 -5.44
CA TRP A 137 11.64 15.24 -6.16
C TRP A 137 12.83 15.32 -5.22
N ILE A 138 13.93 14.72 -5.62
CA ILE A 138 15.23 14.83 -4.96
C ILE A 138 16.26 15.21 -6.01
N ASP A 139 16.90 16.36 -5.83
CA ASP A 139 18.07 16.71 -6.62
C ASP A 139 19.21 15.76 -6.30
N THR A 140 19.71 15.10 -7.32
CA THR A 140 20.80 14.13 -7.17
C THR A 140 21.64 14.12 -8.43
N VAL A 141 22.92 13.79 -8.29
CA VAL A 141 23.81 13.57 -9.42
C VAL A 141 24.29 12.13 -9.34
N LEU A 142 23.69 11.27 -10.19
CA LEU A 142 23.99 9.85 -10.21
C LEU A 142 24.41 9.42 -11.62
N THR A 143 25.35 8.50 -11.71
CA THR A 143 25.82 7.96 -12.98
C THR A 143 24.99 6.75 -13.37
N ALA A 144 24.39 6.77 -14.56
CA ALA A 144 23.48 5.73 -15.05
C ALA A 144 24.02 4.28 -14.96
N PRO A 145 25.33 3.99 -15.17
CA PRO A 145 25.86 2.65 -15.02
C PRO A 145 26.01 2.17 -13.56
N ASP A 146 25.97 3.06 -12.57
CA ASP A 146 26.15 2.68 -11.16
C ASP A 146 24.82 2.26 -10.52
N TYR A 147 24.40 1.04 -10.80
CA TYR A 147 23.18 0.45 -10.26
C TYR A 147 23.17 0.44 -8.72
N SER A 148 24.31 0.23 -8.07
CA SER A 148 24.39 0.20 -6.60
C SER A 148 24.10 1.56 -5.99
N ALA A 149 24.56 2.64 -6.61
CA ALA A 149 24.27 4.01 -6.16
C ALA A 149 22.78 4.35 -6.33
N LEU A 150 22.17 3.93 -7.45
CA LEU A 150 20.74 4.11 -7.71
C LEU A 150 19.88 3.37 -6.67
N GLU A 151 20.17 2.11 -6.40
CA GLU A 151 19.47 1.31 -5.39
C GLU A 151 19.62 1.87 -3.97
N LEU A 152 20.81 2.38 -3.63
CA LEU A 152 21.03 3.00 -2.32
C LEU A 152 20.25 4.31 -2.18
N SER A 153 20.16 5.11 -3.23
CA SER A 153 19.35 6.33 -3.25
C SER A 153 17.87 6.01 -3.06
N THR A 154 17.35 5.06 -3.84
CA THR A 154 15.97 4.58 -3.72
C THR A 154 15.67 4.01 -2.32
N SER A 155 16.62 3.30 -1.71
CA SER A 155 16.47 2.77 -0.34
C SER A 155 16.42 3.89 0.71
N ARG A 156 17.17 4.99 0.53
CA ARG A 156 17.12 6.17 1.39
C ARG A 156 15.80 6.91 1.26
N LEU A 157 15.30 7.03 0.05
CA LEU A 157 13.97 7.58 -0.24
C LEU A 157 12.89 6.74 0.48
N ALA A 158 12.98 5.42 0.40
CA ALA A 158 12.08 4.49 1.10
C ALA A 158 12.12 4.64 2.61
N ALA A 159 13.31 4.75 3.20
CA ALA A 159 13.49 4.89 4.64
C ALA A 159 12.95 6.24 5.18
N ALA A 160 13.01 7.30 4.38
CA ALA A 160 12.48 8.61 4.74
C ALA A 160 10.94 8.66 4.76
N GLN A 161 10.28 7.67 4.15
CA GLN A 161 8.82 7.62 4.01
C GLN A 161 8.29 6.35 4.70
N ALA A 162 7.65 6.50 5.85
CA ALA A 162 7.18 5.39 6.69
C ALA A 162 6.08 4.51 6.07
N GLU A 163 5.48 4.88 4.95
CA GLU A 163 4.43 4.12 4.27
C GLU A 163 4.99 3.27 3.12
N ALA A 164 5.43 2.05 3.44
CA ALA A 164 6.04 1.07 2.52
C ALA A 164 5.22 0.71 1.26
N LEU A 165 3.95 1.09 1.16
CA LEU A 165 3.06 0.79 0.03
C LEU A 165 3.28 1.70 -1.20
N VAL A 166 4.18 2.67 -1.12
CA VAL A 166 4.33 3.73 -2.13
C VAL A 166 5.25 3.31 -3.29
N PHE A 167 6.15 2.34 -3.08
CA PHE A 167 7.36 2.19 -3.90
C PHE A 167 7.26 1.34 -5.16
N LEU A 168 6.31 0.44 -5.29
CA LEU A 168 6.31 -0.50 -6.42
C LEU A 168 6.09 0.20 -7.77
N GLY A 169 7.19 0.40 -8.53
CA GLY A 169 7.16 0.89 -9.90
C GLY A 169 6.83 2.38 -10.07
N LYS A 170 7.12 3.19 -9.07
CA LYS A 170 6.87 4.63 -9.08
C LYS A 170 8.12 5.48 -8.87
N VAL A 171 9.23 4.86 -8.48
CA VAL A 171 10.52 5.54 -8.39
C VAL A 171 11.15 5.60 -9.76
N GLY A 172 11.71 6.74 -10.11
CA GLY A 172 12.37 6.95 -11.39
C GLY A 172 13.50 7.94 -11.29
N PHE A 173 14.27 8.01 -12.35
CA PHE A 173 15.38 8.92 -12.53
C PHE A 173 15.13 9.85 -13.70
N SER A 174 15.83 10.96 -13.72
CA SER A 174 15.60 12.04 -14.65
C SER A 174 16.90 12.57 -15.22
N VAL A 175 16.93 12.77 -16.53
CA VAL A 175 17.93 13.56 -17.23
C VAL A 175 17.35 14.95 -17.49
N SER A 176 18.06 16.00 -17.14
CA SER A 176 17.64 17.39 -17.31
C SER A 176 17.41 17.74 -18.78
N GLN A 177 16.61 18.76 -19.04
CA GLN A 177 16.40 19.27 -20.40
C GLN A 177 17.72 19.73 -21.05
N GLU A 178 18.63 20.29 -20.27
CA GLU A 178 19.94 20.73 -20.70
C GLU A 178 20.78 19.53 -21.22
N HIS A 179 20.94 18.49 -20.39
CA HIS A 179 21.67 17.29 -20.78
C HIS A 179 21.02 16.52 -21.93
N LEU A 180 19.68 16.53 -22.03
CA LEU A 180 18.96 15.96 -23.17
C LEU A 180 19.34 16.67 -24.47
N ASN A 181 19.39 18.00 -24.45
CA ASN A 181 19.75 18.81 -25.65
C ASN A 181 21.22 18.69 -26.01
N GLU A 182 22.11 18.56 -25.04
CA GLU A 182 23.56 18.37 -25.25
C GLU A 182 23.92 16.94 -25.68
N GLY A 183 23.00 15.97 -25.50
CA GLY A 183 23.29 14.57 -25.80
C GLY A 183 24.06 13.85 -24.67
N SER A 184 24.03 14.39 -23.48
CA SER A 184 24.70 13.84 -22.28
C SER A 184 23.72 12.93 -21.48
N PHE A 185 23.70 11.65 -21.81
CA PHE A 185 22.73 10.70 -21.27
C PHE A 185 23.31 9.72 -20.24
N GLY A 186 24.52 9.94 -19.78
CA GLY A 186 25.21 9.06 -18.83
C GLY A 186 25.01 9.45 -17.37
N GLN A 187 24.27 10.53 -17.11
CA GLN A 187 24.09 11.10 -15.79
C GLN A 187 22.62 11.41 -15.55
N TYR A 188 22.15 11.12 -14.35
CA TYR A 188 20.85 11.58 -13.84
C TYR A 188 21.02 12.82 -12.97
N ASP A 189 20.11 13.75 -13.11
CA ASP A 189 20.07 15.03 -12.42
C ASP A 189 19.02 15.06 -11.31
N GLY A 190 18.15 14.07 -11.27
CA GLY A 190 17.11 13.94 -10.27
C GLY A 190 16.61 12.53 -10.09
N GLU A 191 16.17 12.24 -8.89
CA GLU A 191 15.37 11.07 -8.54
C GLU A 191 13.97 11.53 -8.17
N PHE A 192 12.96 10.78 -8.56
CA PHE A 192 11.59 11.14 -8.25
C PHE A 192 10.74 9.94 -7.85
N LEU A 193 9.67 10.25 -7.13
CA LEU A 193 8.60 9.31 -6.82
C LEU A 193 7.28 9.86 -7.35
N VAL A 194 6.56 9.07 -8.15
CA VAL A 194 5.22 9.43 -8.62
C VAL A 194 4.21 9.29 -7.48
N LEU A 195 3.54 10.38 -7.13
CA LEU A 195 2.55 10.45 -6.07
C LEU A 195 1.14 10.22 -6.60
N ASP A 196 0.32 9.49 -5.84
CA ASP A 196 -1.12 9.45 -6.04
C ASP A 196 -1.77 10.70 -5.41
N GLU A 197 -2.98 11.07 -5.87
CA GLU A 197 -3.73 12.22 -5.32
C GLU A 197 -3.94 12.14 -3.79
N ALA A 198 -4.04 10.91 -3.26
CA ALA A 198 -4.28 10.66 -1.84
C ALA A 198 -2.99 10.61 -1.00
N ASP A 199 -1.82 10.61 -1.64
CA ASP A 199 -0.55 10.54 -0.93
C ASP A 199 -0.20 11.91 -0.32
N ARG A 200 0.06 11.90 1.00
CA ARG A 200 0.52 13.09 1.71
C ARG A 200 2.02 13.00 1.88
N PHE A 201 2.71 13.92 1.25
CA PHE A 201 4.15 14.05 1.33
C PHE A 201 4.55 15.41 1.91
N THR A 202 5.57 15.38 2.76
CA THR A 202 6.24 16.58 3.27
C THR A 202 7.61 16.65 2.60
N GLY A 203 7.82 17.63 1.72
CA GLY A 203 9.06 17.81 0.98
C GLY A 203 8.80 18.51 -0.37
N ASP A 204 9.80 18.51 -1.23
CA ASP A 204 9.73 19.19 -2.52
C ASP A 204 8.84 18.39 -3.51
N VAL A 205 7.64 18.88 -3.70
CA VAL A 205 6.66 18.30 -4.62
C VAL A 205 6.58 19.17 -5.87
N ILE A 206 6.73 18.52 -7.02
CA ILE A 206 6.62 19.14 -8.35
C ILE A 206 5.32 18.68 -8.99
N ASP A 207 4.50 19.63 -9.44
CA ASP A 207 3.29 19.36 -10.22
C ASP A 207 3.63 19.49 -11.71
N LEU A 208 3.53 18.40 -12.45
CA LEU A 208 3.71 18.37 -13.90
C LEU A 208 2.36 18.47 -14.61
N PRO A 209 2.18 19.41 -15.53
CA PRO A 209 0.96 19.46 -16.34
C PRO A 209 0.88 18.27 -17.30
N ALA A 210 -0.34 17.97 -17.76
CA ALA A 210 -0.52 17.04 -18.86
C ALA A 210 0.24 17.52 -20.10
N SER A 211 0.96 16.62 -20.76
CA SER A 211 1.84 16.99 -21.88
C SER A 211 1.92 15.88 -22.92
N LEU A 212 2.20 16.25 -24.18
CA LEU A 212 2.62 15.31 -25.21
C LEU A 212 4.02 14.84 -24.89
N CYS A 213 4.27 13.53 -24.94
CA CYS A 213 5.57 12.93 -24.66
C CYS A 213 5.97 11.95 -25.76
N ALA A 214 7.25 11.88 -26.06
CA ALA A 214 7.85 10.71 -26.71
C ALA A 214 8.09 9.66 -25.63
N CYS A 215 7.56 8.44 -25.87
CA CYS A 215 7.66 7.32 -24.96
C CYS A 215 8.31 6.13 -25.63
N MET A 216 9.21 5.47 -24.92
CA MET A 216 9.77 4.20 -25.35
C MET A 216 9.89 3.25 -24.16
N ARG A 217 9.52 1.97 -24.38
CA ARG A 217 9.79 0.87 -23.47
C ARG A 217 10.82 -0.05 -24.07
N PHE A 218 11.77 -0.51 -23.27
CA PHE A 218 12.82 -1.41 -23.73
C PHE A 218 13.15 -2.47 -22.67
N ARG A 219 13.75 -3.59 -23.10
CA ARG A 219 14.31 -4.58 -22.20
C ARG A 219 15.63 -4.09 -21.64
N GLY A 220 15.79 -4.26 -20.33
CA GLY A 220 16.97 -3.84 -19.60
C GLY A 220 16.65 -2.83 -18.52
N HIS A 221 17.69 -2.37 -17.87
CA HIS A 221 17.64 -1.39 -16.79
C HIS A 221 18.39 -0.11 -17.18
N HIS A 222 18.68 0.73 -16.21
CA HIS A 222 19.29 2.06 -16.40
C HIS A 222 20.65 2.07 -17.16
N ALA A 223 21.42 0.96 -17.14
CA ALA A 223 22.68 0.89 -17.86
C ALA A 223 22.53 0.92 -19.38
N GLU A 224 21.40 0.45 -19.90
CA GLU A 224 21.07 0.45 -21.34
C GLU A 224 20.42 1.76 -21.79
N SER A 225 19.99 2.62 -20.87
CA SER A 225 19.24 3.84 -21.14
C SER A 225 19.96 4.86 -22.02
N PRO A 226 21.29 5.09 -21.90
CA PRO A 226 21.98 6.07 -22.76
C PRO A 226 21.83 5.80 -24.25
N ALA A 227 21.77 4.54 -24.67
CA ALA A 227 21.52 4.17 -26.05
C ALA A 227 20.09 4.50 -26.51
N GLN A 228 19.13 4.30 -25.62
CA GLN A 228 17.71 4.55 -25.89
C GLN A 228 17.40 6.05 -25.90
N TYR A 229 18.04 6.84 -25.04
CA TYR A 229 17.95 8.30 -25.09
C TYR A 229 18.42 8.86 -26.42
N ARG A 230 19.53 8.36 -26.99
CA ARG A 230 20.00 8.76 -28.32
C ARG A 230 18.95 8.53 -29.41
N ARG A 231 18.28 7.37 -29.38
CA ARG A 231 17.22 7.04 -30.33
C ARG A 231 16.00 7.95 -30.15
N LEU A 232 15.58 8.18 -28.90
CA LEU A 232 14.47 9.08 -28.58
C LEU A 232 14.74 10.50 -29.04
N MET A 233 15.89 11.05 -28.73
CA MET A 233 16.25 12.42 -29.12
C MET A 233 16.44 12.58 -30.63
N GLN A 234 16.86 11.54 -31.33
CA GLN A 234 16.87 11.55 -32.82
C GLN A 234 15.45 11.60 -33.36
N PHE A 235 14.57 10.70 -32.90
CA PHE A 235 13.16 10.67 -33.32
C PHE A 235 12.44 11.99 -33.03
N ILE A 236 12.64 12.58 -31.84
CA ILE A 236 12.05 13.85 -31.45
C ILE A 236 12.41 14.96 -32.45
N ARG A 237 13.68 15.05 -32.90
CA ARG A 237 14.12 16.00 -33.87
C ARG A 237 13.55 15.74 -35.26
N GLU A 238 13.49 14.47 -35.69
CA GLU A 238 12.96 14.06 -37.00
C GLU A 238 11.45 14.39 -37.11
N GLU A 239 10.70 14.29 -36.02
CA GLU A 239 9.28 14.63 -35.96
C GLU A 239 9.01 16.13 -35.76
N GLY A 240 10.02 16.97 -35.70
CA GLY A 240 9.90 18.44 -35.59
C GLY A 240 9.53 18.90 -34.16
N TYR A 241 10.00 18.18 -33.18
CA TYR A 241 9.82 18.53 -31.76
C TYR A 241 11.16 18.79 -31.06
N THR A 242 11.06 19.42 -29.86
CA THR A 242 12.16 19.54 -28.91
C THR A 242 11.69 19.07 -27.53
N ALA A 243 12.63 18.72 -26.65
CA ALA A 243 12.35 18.42 -25.29
C ALA A 243 11.81 19.67 -24.55
N ALA A 244 10.68 19.55 -23.86
CA ALA A 244 10.03 20.64 -23.13
C ALA A 244 10.27 20.57 -21.61
N GLY A 245 11.21 19.76 -21.16
CA GLY A 245 11.56 19.57 -19.76
C GLY A 245 12.42 18.31 -19.57
N PHE A 246 12.55 17.88 -18.34
CA PHE A 246 13.35 16.71 -17.99
C PHE A 246 12.65 15.40 -18.39
N SER A 247 13.46 14.35 -18.59
CA SER A 247 12.94 13.00 -18.85
C SER A 247 12.41 12.35 -17.58
N ARG A 248 11.57 11.35 -17.76
CA ARG A 248 11.12 10.43 -16.70
C ARG A 248 11.48 9.02 -17.13
N GLU A 249 12.35 8.39 -16.36
CA GLU A 249 12.81 7.02 -16.59
C GLU A 249 12.46 6.16 -15.40
N ILE A 250 11.65 5.11 -15.61
CA ILE A 250 11.18 4.21 -14.59
C ILE A 250 11.40 2.77 -15.05
N THR A 251 12.11 1.97 -14.23
CA THR A 251 12.12 0.53 -14.43
C THR A 251 10.84 -0.07 -13.88
N VAL A 252 9.95 -0.46 -14.76
CA VAL A 252 8.60 -0.93 -14.42
C VAL A 252 8.60 -2.39 -13.98
N ILE A 253 9.48 -3.21 -14.53
CA ILE A 253 9.75 -4.59 -14.10
C ILE A 253 11.21 -4.65 -13.69
N ASP A 254 11.46 -4.86 -12.41
CA ASP A 254 12.76 -4.84 -11.76
C ASP A 254 12.94 -6.05 -10.82
N TYR A 255 13.94 -6.01 -9.94
CA TYR A 255 14.17 -7.03 -8.90
C TYR A 255 12.99 -7.25 -7.94
N GLY A 256 12.09 -6.30 -7.81
CA GLY A 256 10.86 -6.46 -7.02
C GLY A 256 9.89 -7.49 -7.61
N PHE A 257 10.03 -7.83 -8.89
CA PHE A 257 9.14 -8.74 -9.61
C PHE A 257 9.83 -10.00 -10.15
N THR A 258 11.11 -9.94 -10.46
CA THR A 258 11.83 -11.07 -11.05
C THR A 258 13.31 -10.97 -10.73
N THR A 259 13.94 -12.12 -10.52
CA THR A 259 15.41 -12.22 -10.42
C THR A 259 16.08 -12.34 -11.79
N ASP A 260 15.30 -12.48 -12.85
CA ASP A 260 15.76 -12.61 -14.23
C ASP A 260 15.86 -11.23 -14.87
N THR A 261 17.07 -10.69 -14.96
CA THR A 261 17.34 -9.35 -15.49
C THR A 261 16.99 -9.19 -16.97
N GLU A 262 16.93 -10.29 -17.74
CA GLU A 262 16.48 -10.29 -19.13
C GLU A 262 14.99 -9.92 -19.28
N LYS A 263 14.23 -10.01 -18.16
CA LYS A 263 12.82 -9.62 -18.12
C LYS A 263 12.59 -8.21 -17.64
N PHE A 264 13.64 -7.50 -17.25
CA PHE A 264 13.51 -6.11 -16.87
C PHE A 264 12.95 -5.27 -18.00
N VAL A 265 12.10 -4.33 -17.67
CA VAL A 265 11.52 -3.39 -18.61
C VAL A 265 11.61 -2.00 -18.04
N THR A 266 12.27 -1.11 -18.77
CA THR A 266 12.38 0.30 -18.45
C THR A 266 11.57 1.12 -19.45
N GLU A 267 10.89 2.14 -18.94
CA GLU A 267 10.15 3.13 -19.72
C GLU A 267 10.83 4.49 -19.61
N ILE A 268 11.04 5.15 -20.73
CA ILE A 268 11.51 6.53 -20.81
C ILE A 268 10.42 7.38 -21.44
N MET A 269 10.09 8.50 -20.82
CA MET A 269 9.20 9.54 -21.34
C MET A 269 9.90 10.88 -21.37
N ILE A 270 9.83 11.59 -22.48
CA ILE A 270 10.37 12.94 -22.67
C ILE A 270 9.22 13.86 -23.08
N PRO A 271 8.89 14.92 -22.30
CA PRO A 271 7.85 15.88 -22.68
C PRO A 271 8.31 16.70 -23.87
N LEU A 272 7.37 17.05 -24.75
CA LEU A 272 7.62 17.65 -26.05
C LEU A 272 6.97 19.02 -26.19
N GLN A 273 7.66 19.89 -26.91
CA GLN A 273 7.09 21.10 -27.52
C GLN A 273 7.42 21.14 -29.01
N LYS A 274 6.53 21.74 -29.78
CA LYS A 274 6.73 21.89 -31.22
C LYS A 274 7.77 22.98 -31.48
N VAL A 275 8.64 22.74 -32.43
CA VAL A 275 9.64 23.76 -32.90
C VAL A 275 8.95 24.93 -33.58
#